data_97454d826b65800fce154f31db238c7e
#
_entry.id   97454d826b65800fce154f31db238c7e
#
_cell.length_a   1.000
_cell.length_b   1.000
_cell.length_c   1.000
_cell.angle_alpha   90.00
_cell.angle_beta   90.00
_cell.angle_gamma   90.00
#
_symmetry.space_group_name_H-M   'P 1'
#
loop_
_entity.id
_entity.type
_entity.pdbx_description
1 polymer ?
#
loop_
_entity_poly.entity_id
_entity_poly.type
_entity_poly.pdbx_seq_one_letter_code
_entity_poly.pdbx_strand_id
1 'polypeptide(L)'
;MYQRAIEDWLDALPLRRQVVAYVRAQGVRAYLVGGTVRDALLGRQSYDLDLAIEGQAMALARQVADKLYAAYVPLDAGRDVARVVVRVQGGPYHFDFARLRAEDIEADLWARDYTINAMAVSLQDPLRELLDPTGGQRDLAAGVLRAVREDAFREDPLRILRGVRLRGVLGFTLTPETEALARAWLHALTQVSLERIRDELVQVLALRGAASSLAYAGSLGVLAELLPELGGQGTPLMERAVRAVASLEELFGPWASSDETLTKMQNASSLGLLQRYRPALARHWAEELSSGHTRWVVLKLAALLGALPETLTTEGQVARRLRCSGREIRFVDAAIAASRRLLAWGARGELGPVAIYRYFRDLDDAGVDGALLSLAVHRAQMEKDETSETWAALVGHTGQLLNAWFDQQAILIDPPQLLSGHDLLQILEVKPGPEVGQLLQALREAQVQGLVNTPSEALEYLRKRIRGQASGTLPDTGAQGQHKR
;
A
#
# COMPACT_ATOMS: atom_id res chain seq x y z
N MET A 1 -4.82 -12.35 37.30
CA MET A 1 -3.84 -11.62 36.43
C MET A 1 -4.50 -11.13 35.16
N TYR A 2 -5.14 -11.97 34.36
CA TYR A 2 -5.81 -11.59 33.10
C TYR A 2 -6.97 -10.60 33.29
N GLN A 3 -7.80 -10.72 34.33
CA GLN A 3 -8.90 -9.79 34.60
C GLN A 3 -8.42 -8.36 34.69
N ARG A 4 -7.34 -8.11 35.43
CA ARG A 4 -6.74 -6.80 35.55
C ARG A 4 -6.24 -6.29 34.19
N ALA A 5 -5.58 -7.14 33.39
CA ALA A 5 -5.11 -6.76 32.06
C ALA A 5 -6.27 -6.34 31.12
N ILE A 6 -7.39 -7.08 31.16
CA ILE A 6 -8.60 -6.73 30.38
C ILE A 6 -9.22 -5.42 30.88
N GLU A 7 -9.34 -5.23 32.19
CA GLU A 7 -9.88 -4.01 32.78
C GLU A 7 -9.00 -2.79 32.45
N ASP A 8 -7.70 -2.87 32.68
CA ASP A 8 -6.74 -1.81 32.37
C ASP A 8 -6.78 -1.46 30.87
N TRP A 9 -6.92 -2.49 30.00
CA TRP A 9 -7.03 -2.30 28.55
C TRP A 9 -8.33 -1.61 28.14
N LEU A 10 -9.47 -1.96 28.76
CA LEU A 10 -10.76 -1.30 28.53
C LEU A 10 -10.73 0.16 28.99
N ASP A 11 -10.09 0.41 30.14
CA ASP A 11 -10.03 1.74 30.74
C ASP A 11 -9.07 2.69 30.01
N ALA A 12 -8.08 2.15 29.32
CA ALA A 12 -7.14 2.96 28.55
C ALA A 12 -7.81 3.83 27.47
N LEU A 13 -8.98 3.41 26.98
CA LEU A 13 -9.74 4.15 25.97
C LEU A 13 -11.24 4.22 26.36
N PRO A 14 -11.74 5.39 26.76
CA PRO A 14 -13.09 5.57 27.34
C PRO A 14 -14.23 5.03 26.48
N LEU A 15 -14.12 5.11 25.15
CA LEU A 15 -15.16 4.61 24.23
C LEU A 15 -15.35 3.09 24.33
N ARG A 16 -14.30 2.32 24.58
CA ARG A 16 -14.41 0.87 24.78
C ARG A 16 -15.27 0.57 26.01
N ARG A 17 -15.02 1.27 27.11
CA ARG A 17 -15.76 1.12 28.36
C ARG A 17 -17.23 1.51 28.17
N GLN A 18 -17.52 2.58 27.41
CA GLN A 18 -18.88 2.98 27.10
C GLN A 18 -19.63 1.93 26.28
N VAL A 19 -19.00 1.35 25.24
CA VAL A 19 -19.61 0.29 24.43
C VAL A 19 -19.89 -0.94 25.27
N VAL A 20 -18.91 -1.40 26.05
CA VAL A 20 -19.06 -2.56 26.93
C VAL A 20 -20.17 -2.35 27.96
N ALA A 21 -20.23 -1.19 28.59
CA ALA A 21 -21.30 -0.85 29.56
C ALA A 21 -22.68 -0.83 28.89
N TYR A 22 -22.78 -0.30 27.68
CA TYR A 22 -24.02 -0.29 26.93
C TYR A 22 -24.48 -1.70 26.58
N VAL A 23 -23.58 -2.54 26.04
CA VAL A 23 -23.86 -3.94 25.68
C VAL A 23 -24.35 -4.74 26.91
N ARG A 24 -23.68 -4.57 28.05
CA ARG A 24 -24.11 -5.20 29.33
C ARG A 24 -25.53 -4.80 29.73
N ALA A 25 -25.85 -3.51 29.59
CA ALA A 25 -27.17 -2.98 29.95
C ALA A 25 -28.31 -3.57 29.11
N GLN A 26 -28.03 -4.11 27.91
CA GLN A 26 -29.05 -4.77 27.08
C GLN A 26 -29.42 -6.17 27.57
N GLY A 27 -28.71 -6.74 28.54
CA GLY A 27 -28.99 -8.06 29.08
C GLY A 27 -28.70 -9.23 28.14
N VAL A 28 -28.07 -8.98 26.99
CA VAL A 28 -27.64 -10.01 26.04
C VAL A 28 -26.35 -10.66 26.48
N ARG A 29 -26.18 -11.96 26.21
CA ARG A 29 -24.89 -12.59 26.41
C ARG A 29 -23.93 -12.18 25.33
N ALA A 30 -22.80 -11.57 25.76
CA ALA A 30 -21.79 -11.07 24.88
C ALA A 30 -20.38 -11.36 25.45
N TYR A 31 -19.43 -11.48 24.54
CA TYR A 31 -18.05 -11.83 24.88
C TYR A 31 -17.08 -10.90 24.13
N LEU A 32 -16.02 -10.48 24.81
CA LEU A 32 -14.81 -10.00 24.13
C LEU A 32 -14.10 -11.20 23.54
N VAL A 33 -13.66 -11.10 22.29
CA VAL A 33 -13.08 -12.26 21.58
C VAL A 33 -11.91 -11.84 20.70
N GLY A 34 -11.18 -12.81 20.18
CA GLY A 34 -10.26 -12.63 19.08
C GLY A 34 -9.08 -11.73 19.39
N GLY A 35 -8.81 -10.80 18.47
CA GLY A 35 -7.73 -9.83 18.57
C GLY A 35 -7.81 -8.96 19.81
N THR A 36 -9.01 -8.62 20.26
CA THR A 36 -9.25 -7.83 21.46
C THR A 36 -8.67 -8.48 22.73
N VAL A 37 -8.98 -9.77 22.95
CA VAL A 37 -8.48 -10.50 24.14
C VAL A 37 -6.98 -10.68 24.07
N ARG A 38 -6.45 -11.07 22.90
CA ARG A 38 -5.02 -11.22 22.65
C ARG A 38 -4.26 -9.93 22.96
N ASP A 39 -4.70 -8.80 22.39
CA ASP A 39 -3.99 -7.53 22.51
C ASP A 39 -4.07 -6.97 23.93
N ALA A 40 -5.20 -7.17 24.62
CA ALA A 40 -5.32 -6.84 26.02
C ALA A 40 -4.34 -7.64 26.91
N LEU A 41 -4.20 -8.95 26.66
CA LEU A 41 -3.25 -9.81 27.40
C LEU A 41 -1.79 -9.45 27.11
N LEU A 42 -1.47 -8.95 25.91
CA LEU A 42 -0.15 -8.46 25.53
C LEU A 42 0.11 -7.01 25.99
N GLY A 43 -0.87 -6.32 26.58
CA GLY A 43 -0.77 -4.89 26.92
C GLY A 43 -0.65 -3.98 25.69
N ARG A 44 -1.07 -4.46 24.51
CA ARG A 44 -1.04 -3.70 23.25
C ARG A 44 -2.30 -2.85 23.12
N GLN A 45 -2.12 -1.59 22.78
CA GLN A 45 -3.25 -0.72 22.47
C GLN A 45 -3.77 -1.00 21.06
N SER A 46 -5.09 -1.09 20.91
CA SER A 46 -5.78 -1.20 19.63
C SER A 46 -7.04 -0.35 19.68
N TYR A 47 -7.44 0.26 18.57
CA TYR A 47 -8.73 0.96 18.44
C TYR A 47 -9.87 0.01 18.04
N ASP A 48 -9.56 -1.28 17.87
CA ASP A 48 -10.53 -2.31 17.52
C ASP A 48 -11.08 -3.01 18.77
N LEU A 49 -12.36 -3.36 18.74
CA LEU A 49 -13.06 -4.11 19.78
C LEU A 49 -13.93 -5.19 19.11
N ASP A 50 -13.56 -6.45 19.28
CA ASP A 50 -14.26 -7.59 18.72
C ASP A 50 -15.25 -8.18 19.74
N LEU A 51 -16.53 -8.21 19.40
CA LEU A 51 -17.62 -8.73 20.23
C LEU A 51 -18.29 -9.92 19.55
N ALA A 52 -18.41 -11.02 20.28
CA ALA A 52 -19.27 -12.15 19.91
C ALA A 52 -20.58 -12.08 20.73
N ILE A 53 -21.72 -12.18 20.05
CA ILE A 53 -23.04 -11.93 20.60
C ILE A 53 -23.91 -13.18 20.46
N GLU A 54 -24.52 -13.62 21.58
CA GLU A 54 -25.62 -14.60 21.52
C GLU A 54 -26.92 -13.87 21.17
N GLY A 55 -27.26 -13.83 19.88
CA GLY A 55 -28.46 -13.14 19.42
C GLY A 55 -28.27 -12.31 18.17
N GLN A 56 -29.00 -11.21 18.07
CA GLN A 56 -28.98 -10.31 16.89
C GLN A 56 -27.86 -9.28 16.97
N ALA A 57 -26.69 -9.64 16.47
CA ALA A 57 -25.50 -8.81 16.56
C ALA A 57 -25.62 -7.49 15.76
N MET A 58 -26.18 -7.54 14.54
CA MET A 58 -26.39 -6.34 13.72
C MET A 58 -27.38 -5.36 14.35
N ALA A 59 -28.46 -5.87 15.00
CA ALA A 59 -29.40 -5.02 15.69
C ALA A 59 -28.76 -4.29 16.88
N LEU A 60 -27.94 -5.00 17.67
CA LEU A 60 -27.20 -4.43 18.78
C LEU A 60 -26.14 -3.40 18.28
N ALA A 61 -25.42 -3.71 17.20
CA ALA A 61 -24.50 -2.78 16.57
C ALA A 61 -25.19 -1.49 16.12
N ARG A 62 -26.40 -1.59 15.55
CA ARG A 62 -27.19 -0.42 15.17
C ARG A 62 -27.53 0.44 16.37
N GLN A 63 -27.99 -0.14 17.45
CA GLN A 63 -28.30 0.58 18.69
C GLN A 63 -27.05 1.29 19.27
N VAL A 64 -25.89 0.63 19.24
CA VAL A 64 -24.62 1.24 19.67
C VAL A 64 -24.23 2.40 18.76
N ALA A 65 -24.37 2.24 17.44
CA ALA A 65 -24.09 3.31 16.49
C ALA A 65 -24.97 4.53 16.72
N ASP A 66 -26.27 4.33 16.91
CA ASP A 66 -27.22 5.40 17.20
C ASP A 66 -26.89 6.10 18.54
N LYS A 67 -26.53 5.34 19.57
CA LYS A 67 -26.13 5.87 20.88
C LYS A 67 -24.87 6.72 20.84
N LEU A 68 -23.91 6.35 19.99
CA LEU A 68 -22.61 7.04 19.85
C LEU A 68 -22.59 8.06 18.72
N TYR A 69 -23.71 8.27 18.00
CA TYR A 69 -23.76 9.09 16.79
C TYR A 69 -22.67 8.67 15.78
N ALA A 70 -22.49 7.35 15.61
CA ALA A 70 -21.43 6.74 14.86
C ALA A 70 -21.92 6.12 13.53
N ALA A 71 -20.98 5.86 12.61
CA ALA A 71 -21.33 5.18 11.38
C ALA A 71 -21.58 3.68 11.63
N TYR A 72 -22.70 3.17 11.11
CA TYR A 72 -23.04 1.76 11.08
C TYR A 72 -22.72 1.18 9.72
N VAL A 73 -21.94 0.10 9.68
CA VAL A 73 -21.51 -0.57 8.45
C VAL A 73 -21.87 -2.06 8.54
N PRO A 74 -22.85 -2.56 7.77
CA PRO A 74 -23.11 -3.99 7.68
C PRO A 74 -21.94 -4.63 6.91
N LEU A 75 -21.31 -5.65 7.52
CA LEU A 75 -20.19 -6.39 6.90
C LEU A 75 -20.65 -7.68 6.22
N ASP A 76 -21.50 -8.44 6.90
CA ASP A 76 -22.06 -9.70 6.38
C ASP A 76 -23.45 -9.94 6.99
N ALA A 77 -24.49 -9.66 6.20
CA ALA A 77 -25.85 -9.82 6.65
C ALA A 77 -26.24 -11.30 6.86
N GLY A 78 -25.67 -12.21 6.09
CA GLY A 78 -25.95 -13.65 6.20
C GLY A 78 -25.38 -14.27 7.49
N ARG A 79 -24.27 -13.71 7.98
CA ARG A 79 -23.60 -14.12 9.22
C ARG A 79 -23.93 -13.22 10.41
N ASP A 80 -24.78 -12.23 10.23
CA ASP A 80 -25.16 -11.24 11.25
C ASP A 80 -23.93 -10.52 11.84
N VAL A 81 -23.12 -9.90 10.94
CA VAL A 81 -21.90 -9.17 11.29
C VAL A 81 -22.00 -7.71 10.87
N ALA A 82 -21.72 -6.79 11.79
CA ALA A 82 -21.66 -5.38 11.52
C ALA A 82 -20.52 -4.70 12.28
N ARG A 83 -20.07 -3.56 11.76
CA ARG A 83 -19.07 -2.67 12.35
C ARG A 83 -19.67 -1.32 12.69
N VAL A 84 -19.32 -0.81 13.85
CA VAL A 84 -19.56 0.59 14.24
C VAL A 84 -18.24 1.35 14.16
N VAL A 85 -18.22 2.46 13.42
CA VAL A 85 -17.02 3.27 13.22
C VAL A 85 -17.20 4.62 13.89
N VAL A 86 -16.36 4.92 14.88
CA VAL A 86 -16.33 6.22 15.58
C VAL A 86 -15.05 6.93 15.20
N ARG A 87 -15.17 8.09 14.55
CA ARG A 87 -14.01 8.92 14.18
C ARG A 87 -13.68 9.89 15.31
N VAL A 88 -12.45 9.83 15.80
CA VAL A 88 -11.89 10.72 16.81
C VAL A 88 -10.54 11.27 16.37
N GLN A 89 -10.04 12.29 17.09
CA GLN A 89 -8.65 12.72 16.91
C GLN A 89 -7.72 11.57 17.32
N GLY A 90 -6.88 11.10 16.40
CA GLY A 90 -5.98 9.95 16.62
C GLY A 90 -6.32 8.71 15.81
N GLY A 91 -7.46 8.66 15.15
CA GLY A 91 -7.86 7.58 14.25
C GLY A 91 -9.25 7.01 14.55
N PRO A 92 -9.82 6.20 13.67
CA PRO A 92 -11.13 5.62 13.89
C PRO A 92 -11.08 4.46 14.88
N TYR A 93 -12.10 4.34 15.73
CA TYR A 93 -12.42 3.13 16.47
C TYR A 93 -13.29 2.23 15.60
N HIS A 94 -13.01 0.93 15.62
CA HIS A 94 -13.83 -0.10 14.99
C HIS A 94 -14.38 -1.04 16.05
N PHE A 95 -15.70 -1.08 16.20
CA PHE A 95 -16.37 -2.01 17.09
C PHE A 95 -17.10 -3.05 16.25
N ASP A 96 -16.59 -4.27 16.23
CA ASP A 96 -17.12 -5.37 15.45
C ASP A 96 -18.06 -6.23 16.28
N PHE A 97 -19.28 -6.35 15.82
CA PHE A 97 -20.33 -7.16 16.40
C PHE A 97 -20.59 -8.33 15.47
N ALA A 98 -20.34 -9.53 15.94
CA ALA A 98 -20.59 -10.75 15.19
C ALA A 98 -21.48 -11.69 16.03
N ARG A 99 -22.48 -12.28 15.40
CA ARG A 99 -23.18 -13.41 16.01
C ARG A 99 -22.21 -14.57 16.20
N LEU A 100 -22.40 -15.38 17.27
CA LEU A 100 -21.65 -16.63 17.45
C LEU A 100 -21.73 -17.48 16.18
N ARG A 101 -20.60 -18.06 15.79
CA ARG A 101 -20.46 -18.91 14.60
C ARG A 101 -21.01 -20.31 14.82
N ALA A 102 -21.27 -20.68 16.08
CA ALA A 102 -21.69 -21.97 16.51
C ALA A 102 -22.78 -21.86 17.60
N GLU A 103 -23.19 -22.97 18.18
CA GLU A 103 -24.27 -23.03 19.18
C GLU A 103 -23.91 -22.33 20.49
N ASP A 104 -22.63 -22.35 20.87
CA ASP A 104 -22.13 -21.70 22.07
C ASP A 104 -20.74 -21.05 21.83
N ILE A 105 -20.24 -20.35 22.85
CA ILE A 105 -18.97 -19.63 22.76
C ILE A 105 -17.78 -20.59 22.62
N GLU A 106 -17.80 -21.76 23.24
CA GLU A 106 -16.69 -22.70 23.16
C GLU A 106 -16.56 -23.26 21.75
N ALA A 107 -17.66 -23.66 21.14
CA ALA A 107 -17.70 -24.10 19.75
C ALA A 107 -17.32 -22.96 18.77
N ASP A 108 -17.68 -21.68 19.07
CA ASP A 108 -17.21 -20.53 18.29
C ASP A 108 -15.69 -20.38 18.37
N LEU A 109 -15.08 -20.58 19.54
CA LEU A 109 -13.64 -20.51 19.73
C LEU A 109 -12.92 -21.60 18.91
N TRP A 110 -13.43 -22.83 18.91
CA TRP A 110 -12.92 -23.93 18.09
C TRP A 110 -13.07 -23.68 16.57
N ALA A 111 -13.99 -22.83 16.13
CA ALA A 111 -14.16 -22.47 14.73
C ALA A 111 -13.23 -21.35 14.24
N ARG A 112 -12.35 -20.81 15.10
CA ARG A 112 -11.43 -19.73 14.76
C ARG A 112 -10.16 -20.22 14.04
N ASP A 113 -9.30 -19.25 13.70
CA ASP A 113 -8.07 -19.49 12.93
C ASP A 113 -6.89 -20.02 13.78
N TYR A 114 -6.48 -19.23 14.78
CA TYR A 114 -5.31 -19.48 15.61
C TYR A 114 -5.69 -19.48 17.09
N THR A 115 -5.01 -20.31 17.90
CA THR A 115 -5.26 -20.44 19.34
C THR A 115 -5.23 -19.11 20.07
N ILE A 116 -4.27 -18.25 19.73
CA ILE A 116 -4.12 -16.90 20.32
C ILE A 116 -5.30 -15.96 20.03
N ASN A 117 -6.12 -16.25 19.03
CA ASN A 117 -7.36 -15.53 18.69
C ASN A 117 -8.62 -16.31 19.11
N ALA A 118 -8.46 -17.49 19.70
CA ALA A 118 -9.52 -18.38 20.14
C ALA A 118 -9.71 -18.33 21.66
N MET A 119 -9.68 -17.14 22.22
CA MET A 119 -9.95 -16.84 23.62
C MET A 119 -11.11 -15.89 23.74
N ALA A 120 -11.89 -16.01 24.82
CA ALA A 120 -13.04 -15.14 25.10
C ALA A 120 -13.12 -14.73 26.57
N VAL A 121 -13.68 -13.54 26.82
CA VAL A 121 -14.04 -13.06 28.15
C VAL A 121 -15.50 -12.66 28.16
N SER A 122 -16.30 -13.27 29.04
CA SER A 122 -17.71 -12.88 29.18
C SER A 122 -17.85 -11.45 29.66
N LEU A 123 -18.74 -10.69 29.03
CA LEU A 123 -19.06 -9.32 29.43
C LEU A 123 -20.01 -9.25 30.64
N GLN A 124 -20.45 -10.36 31.19
CA GLN A 124 -21.26 -10.34 32.42
C GLN A 124 -20.46 -9.74 33.58
N ASP A 125 -21.14 -9.03 34.47
CA ASP A 125 -20.51 -8.37 35.63
C ASP A 125 -20.55 -9.29 36.88
N PRO A 126 -19.40 -9.49 37.58
CA PRO A 126 -18.05 -9.05 37.20
C PRO A 126 -17.53 -9.79 35.98
N LEU A 127 -16.51 -9.22 35.28
CA LEU A 127 -15.82 -9.92 34.20
C LEU A 127 -15.36 -11.31 34.67
N ARG A 128 -15.97 -12.33 34.07
CA ARG A 128 -15.76 -13.69 34.51
C ARG A 128 -14.55 -14.31 33.84
N GLU A 129 -14.43 -15.60 34.04
CA GLU A 129 -13.33 -16.44 33.62
C GLU A 129 -12.95 -16.23 32.15
N LEU A 130 -11.64 -16.25 31.88
CA LEU A 130 -11.11 -16.32 30.52
C LEU A 130 -11.35 -17.72 29.98
N LEU A 131 -12.17 -17.82 28.96
CA LEU A 131 -12.44 -19.05 28.23
C LEU A 131 -11.32 -19.27 27.22
N ASP A 132 -10.58 -20.35 27.37
CA ASP A 132 -9.43 -20.71 26.55
C ASP A 132 -9.36 -22.22 26.28
N PRO A 133 -10.33 -22.79 25.56
CA PRO A 133 -10.41 -24.24 25.34
C PRO A 133 -9.28 -24.73 24.42
N THR A 134 -8.60 -23.84 23.68
CA THR A 134 -7.58 -24.18 22.69
C THR A 134 -6.14 -24.00 23.20
N GLY A 135 -5.96 -23.46 24.40
CA GLY A 135 -4.63 -23.18 24.99
C GLY A 135 -3.96 -21.93 24.44
N GLY A 136 -4.74 -20.93 24.02
CA GLY A 136 -4.26 -19.67 23.45
C GLY A 136 -3.35 -18.87 24.37
N GLN A 137 -3.60 -18.87 25.71
CA GLN A 137 -2.72 -18.21 26.68
C GLN A 137 -1.32 -18.80 26.69
N ARG A 138 -1.21 -20.13 26.64
CA ARG A 138 0.09 -20.81 26.59
C ARG A 138 0.85 -20.45 25.32
N ASP A 139 0.18 -20.51 24.15
CA ASP A 139 0.79 -20.21 22.87
C ASP A 139 1.13 -18.71 22.75
N LEU A 140 0.33 -17.83 23.37
CA LEU A 140 0.60 -16.40 23.48
C LEU A 140 1.87 -16.12 24.30
N ALA A 141 2.02 -16.78 25.44
CA ALA A 141 3.20 -16.66 26.28
C ALA A 141 4.46 -17.24 25.61
N ALA A 142 4.30 -18.28 24.79
CA ALA A 142 5.39 -18.89 24.02
C ALA A 142 5.75 -18.11 22.75
N GLY A 143 4.97 -17.12 22.34
CA GLY A 143 5.19 -16.37 21.09
C GLY A 143 4.98 -17.20 19.83
N VAL A 144 4.02 -18.13 19.84
CA VAL A 144 3.77 -19.03 18.73
C VAL A 144 2.36 -18.88 18.15
N LEU A 145 2.23 -19.15 16.86
CA LEU A 145 0.99 -19.23 16.10
C LEU A 145 0.67 -20.70 15.84
N ARG A 146 -0.36 -21.21 16.48
CA ARG A 146 -0.87 -22.57 16.30
C ARG A 146 -2.25 -22.51 15.70
N ALA A 147 -2.51 -23.27 14.63
CA ALA A 147 -3.85 -23.47 14.12
C ALA A 147 -4.73 -24.13 15.18
N VAL A 148 -5.98 -23.68 15.32
CA VAL A 148 -6.90 -24.20 16.35
C VAL A 148 -7.13 -25.71 16.17
N ARG A 149 -7.20 -26.17 14.91
CA ARG A 149 -7.43 -27.58 14.55
C ARG A 149 -6.86 -27.91 13.17
N GLU A 150 -6.72 -29.17 12.86
CA GLU A 150 -6.06 -29.65 11.62
C GLU A 150 -6.80 -29.26 10.33
N ASP A 151 -8.12 -29.09 10.39
CA ASP A 151 -8.94 -28.70 9.23
C ASP A 151 -9.18 -27.20 9.11
N ALA A 152 -8.57 -26.39 9.97
CA ALA A 152 -8.76 -24.95 9.99
C ALA A 152 -8.48 -24.28 8.63
N PHE A 153 -7.46 -24.72 7.90
CA PHE A 153 -7.10 -24.17 6.58
C PHE A 153 -7.91 -24.79 5.44
N ARG A 154 -8.47 -25.98 5.63
CA ARG A 154 -9.44 -26.54 4.70
C ARG A 154 -10.74 -25.74 4.68
N GLU A 155 -11.21 -25.30 5.83
CA GLU A 155 -12.45 -24.50 5.95
C GLU A 155 -12.30 -23.09 5.39
N ASP A 156 -11.18 -22.42 5.67
CA ASP A 156 -10.88 -21.10 5.15
C ASP A 156 -9.38 -20.98 4.86
N PRO A 157 -8.96 -21.23 3.62
CA PRO A 157 -7.55 -21.16 3.23
C PRO A 157 -6.91 -19.78 3.43
N LEU A 158 -7.71 -18.70 3.45
CA LEU A 158 -7.19 -17.35 3.71
C LEU A 158 -6.51 -17.24 5.08
N ARG A 159 -6.85 -18.12 6.03
CA ARG A 159 -6.18 -18.19 7.34
C ARG A 159 -4.67 -18.41 7.22
N ILE A 160 -4.18 -19.04 6.14
CA ILE A 160 -2.75 -19.19 5.85
C ILE A 160 -2.10 -17.81 5.68
N LEU A 161 -2.66 -16.95 4.83
CA LEU A 161 -2.16 -15.57 4.61
C LEU A 161 -2.32 -14.71 5.88
N ARG A 162 -3.41 -14.88 6.62
CA ARG A 162 -3.58 -14.26 7.94
C ARG A 162 -2.49 -14.66 8.94
N GLY A 163 -2.01 -15.90 8.89
CA GLY A 163 -0.86 -16.37 9.69
C GLY A 163 0.41 -15.63 9.34
N VAL A 164 0.68 -15.40 8.06
CA VAL A 164 1.80 -14.56 7.59
C VAL A 164 1.70 -13.16 8.17
N ARG A 165 0.52 -12.55 8.11
CA ARG A 165 0.29 -11.21 8.67
C ARG A 165 0.45 -11.19 10.19
N LEU A 166 -0.17 -12.11 10.91
CA LEU A 166 -0.06 -12.20 12.37
C LEU A 166 1.39 -12.39 12.82
N ARG A 167 2.17 -13.21 12.11
CA ARG A 167 3.61 -13.35 12.33
C ARG A 167 4.31 -12.00 12.24
N GLY A 168 4.03 -11.22 11.20
CA GLY A 168 4.62 -9.90 10.99
C GLY A 168 4.19 -8.87 12.06
N VAL A 169 2.90 -8.89 12.46
CA VAL A 169 2.35 -7.95 13.46
C VAL A 169 2.88 -8.24 14.86
N LEU A 170 2.98 -9.52 15.23
CA LEU A 170 3.27 -9.95 16.61
C LEU A 170 4.74 -10.29 16.82
N GLY A 171 5.49 -10.58 15.77
CA GLY A 171 6.84 -11.12 15.86
C GLY A 171 6.85 -12.60 16.29
N PHE A 172 5.73 -13.31 16.18
CA PHE A 172 5.58 -14.71 16.57
C PHE A 172 6.02 -15.64 15.44
N THR A 173 6.17 -16.93 15.73
CA THR A 173 6.50 -17.97 14.74
C THR A 173 5.37 -18.97 14.62
N LEU A 174 5.10 -19.47 13.42
CA LEU A 174 4.19 -20.60 13.25
C LEU A 174 4.83 -21.85 13.86
N THR A 175 4.01 -22.72 14.47
CA THR A 175 4.52 -24.02 14.91
C THR A 175 4.79 -24.92 13.70
N PRO A 176 5.73 -25.88 13.79
CA PRO A 176 6.04 -26.79 12.68
C PRO A 176 4.81 -27.51 12.14
N GLU A 177 3.89 -27.92 13.00
CA GLU A 177 2.62 -28.58 12.64
C GLU A 177 1.73 -27.62 11.84
N THR A 178 1.65 -26.35 12.28
CA THR A 178 0.86 -25.33 11.59
C THR A 178 1.46 -24.97 10.22
N GLU A 179 2.79 -24.92 10.10
CA GLU A 179 3.45 -24.73 8.80
C GLU A 179 3.19 -25.94 7.86
N ALA A 180 3.25 -27.16 8.38
CA ALA A 180 2.96 -28.36 7.59
C ALA A 180 1.51 -28.36 7.08
N LEU A 181 0.55 -27.99 7.93
CA LEU A 181 -0.85 -27.82 7.54
C LEU A 181 -1.02 -26.71 6.49
N ALA A 182 -0.35 -25.55 6.67
CA ALA A 182 -0.39 -24.47 5.72
C ALA A 182 0.11 -24.93 4.34
N ARG A 183 1.24 -25.63 4.27
CA ARG A 183 1.79 -26.18 3.01
C ARG A 183 0.84 -27.18 2.35
N ALA A 184 0.19 -28.04 3.13
CA ALA A 184 -0.76 -29.03 2.61
C ALA A 184 -1.98 -28.37 1.94
N TRP A 185 -2.40 -27.20 2.40
CA TRP A 185 -3.60 -26.50 1.93
C TRP A 185 -3.34 -25.26 1.07
N LEU A 186 -2.09 -24.98 0.65
CA LEU A 186 -1.75 -23.82 -0.19
C LEU A 186 -2.60 -23.76 -1.46
N HIS A 187 -2.76 -24.87 -2.16
CA HIS A 187 -3.54 -24.95 -3.39
C HIS A 187 -4.98 -24.47 -3.24
N ALA A 188 -5.55 -24.58 -2.04
CA ALA A 188 -6.92 -24.13 -1.75
C ALA A 188 -7.04 -22.60 -1.70
N LEU A 189 -5.95 -21.82 -1.64
CA LEU A 189 -5.98 -20.37 -1.77
C LEU A 189 -6.60 -19.93 -3.10
N THR A 190 -6.47 -20.69 -4.16
CA THR A 190 -7.09 -20.40 -5.47
C THR A 190 -8.62 -20.40 -5.42
N GLN A 191 -9.23 -20.99 -4.39
CA GLN A 191 -10.68 -21.04 -4.19
C GLN A 191 -11.21 -19.82 -3.37
N VAL A 192 -10.30 -19.05 -2.77
CA VAL A 192 -10.67 -17.85 -2.02
C VAL A 192 -10.95 -16.71 -2.99
N SER A 193 -11.94 -15.87 -2.71
CA SER A 193 -12.20 -14.69 -3.54
C SER A 193 -11.00 -13.76 -3.58
N LEU A 194 -10.70 -13.22 -4.76
CA LEU A 194 -9.51 -12.40 -4.99
C LEU A 194 -9.55 -11.09 -4.18
N GLU A 195 -10.74 -10.59 -3.87
CA GLU A 195 -10.94 -9.44 -3.00
C GLU A 195 -10.43 -9.71 -1.58
N ARG A 196 -10.78 -10.87 -1.00
CA ARG A 196 -10.29 -11.27 0.33
C ARG A 196 -8.78 -11.48 0.34
N ILE A 197 -8.22 -12.08 -0.71
CA ILE A 197 -6.76 -12.25 -0.88
C ILE A 197 -6.09 -10.89 -0.96
N ARG A 198 -6.59 -9.96 -1.81
CA ARG A 198 -6.06 -8.60 -1.93
C ARG A 198 -6.04 -7.90 -0.58
N ASP A 199 -7.16 -7.92 0.13
CA ASP A 199 -7.29 -7.19 1.39
C ASP A 199 -6.29 -7.70 2.44
N GLU A 200 -6.08 -9.01 2.55
CA GLU A 200 -5.03 -9.57 3.43
C GLU A 200 -3.61 -9.28 2.93
N LEU A 201 -3.36 -9.35 1.62
CA LEU A 201 -2.05 -9.00 1.04
C LEU A 201 -1.71 -7.53 1.28
N VAL A 202 -2.68 -6.64 1.11
CA VAL A 202 -2.51 -5.20 1.40
C VAL A 202 -2.20 -4.98 2.88
N GLN A 203 -2.83 -5.71 3.79
CA GLN A 203 -2.49 -5.64 5.21
C GLN A 203 -1.07 -6.16 5.51
N VAL A 204 -0.59 -7.18 4.79
CA VAL A 204 0.82 -7.62 4.87
C VAL A 204 1.74 -6.51 4.36
N LEU A 205 1.42 -5.87 3.23
CA LEU A 205 2.19 -4.76 2.67
C LEU A 205 2.18 -3.52 3.58
N ALA A 206 1.12 -3.31 4.35
CA ALA A 206 1.01 -2.19 5.30
C ALA A 206 1.93 -2.36 6.52
N LEU A 207 2.44 -3.55 6.79
CA LEU A 207 3.35 -3.79 7.92
C LEU A 207 4.64 -3.00 7.78
N ARG A 208 5.22 -2.62 8.92
CA ARG A 208 6.64 -2.27 8.99
C ARG A 208 7.45 -3.55 8.76
N GLY A 209 8.40 -3.52 7.83
CA GLY A 209 9.14 -4.72 7.45
C GLY A 209 8.27 -5.74 6.68
N ALA A 210 7.36 -5.25 5.83
CA ALA A 210 6.54 -6.09 4.94
C ALA A 210 7.39 -7.06 4.14
N ALA A 211 8.60 -6.66 3.73
CA ALA A 211 9.54 -7.53 3.01
C ALA A 211 9.87 -8.83 3.79
N SER A 212 10.05 -8.75 5.13
CA SER A 212 10.27 -9.96 5.93
C SER A 212 9.06 -10.90 5.92
N SER A 213 7.85 -10.34 5.97
CA SER A 213 6.61 -11.13 5.88
C SER A 213 6.42 -11.73 4.49
N LEU A 214 6.76 -10.99 3.44
CA LEU A 214 6.75 -11.48 2.05
C LEU A 214 7.80 -12.58 1.82
N ALA A 215 9.01 -12.42 2.36
CA ALA A 215 10.05 -13.45 2.31
C ALA A 215 9.56 -14.75 2.97
N TYR A 216 8.94 -14.65 4.14
CA TYR A 216 8.33 -15.80 4.81
C TYR A 216 7.16 -16.39 4.00
N ALA A 217 6.28 -15.56 3.43
CA ALA A 217 5.22 -16.04 2.54
C ALA A 217 5.78 -16.78 1.32
N GLY A 218 6.89 -16.28 0.75
CA GLY A 218 7.63 -16.97 -0.33
C GLY A 218 8.18 -18.32 0.11
N SER A 219 8.85 -18.39 1.27
CA SER A 219 9.41 -19.64 1.82
C SER A 219 8.34 -20.66 2.20
N LEU A 220 7.14 -20.22 2.55
CA LEU A 220 5.99 -21.08 2.82
C LEU A 220 5.32 -21.59 1.53
N GLY A 221 5.50 -20.89 0.40
CA GLY A 221 4.88 -21.19 -0.90
C GLY A 221 3.67 -20.31 -1.23
N VAL A 222 3.24 -19.44 -0.31
CA VAL A 222 2.05 -18.60 -0.47
C VAL A 222 2.19 -17.65 -1.66
N LEU A 223 3.36 -17.01 -1.86
CA LEU A 223 3.55 -16.09 -2.98
C LEU A 223 3.49 -16.78 -4.32
N ALA A 224 3.93 -18.04 -4.42
CA ALA A 224 3.85 -18.82 -5.66
C ALA A 224 2.39 -19.10 -6.07
N GLU A 225 1.51 -19.34 -5.10
CA GLU A 225 0.08 -19.53 -5.34
C GLU A 225 -0.65 -18.22 -5.69
N LEU A 226 -0.30 -17.14 -5.02
CA LEU A 226 -0.97 -15.84 -5.20
C LEU A 226 -0.47 -15.09 -6.44
N LEU A 227 0.82 -15.20 -6.74
CA LEU A 227 1.53 -14.46 -7.80
C LEU A 227 2.37 -15.45 -8.63
N PRO A 228 1.72 -16.38 -9.36
CA PRO A 228 2.44 -17.39 -10.16
C PRO A 228 3.35 -16.76 -11.23
N GLU A 229 3.10 -15.50 -11.58
CA GLU A 229 3.93 -14.70 -12.50
C GLU A 229 5.35 -14.47 -11.95
N LEU A 230 5.54 -14.51 -10.62
CA LEU A 230 6.86 -14.43 -9.98
C LEU A 230 7.64 -15.77 -10.05
N GLY A 231 7.02 -16.81 -10.61
CA GLY A 231 7.59 -18.15 -10.67
C GLY A 231 7.36 -18.95 -9.38
N GLY A 232 7.92 -20.16 -9.32
CA GLY A 232 7.81 -21.04 -8.17
C GLY A 232 8.57 -20.53 -6.94
N GLN A 233 8.41 -21.23 -5.83
CA GLN A 233 9.09 -20.95 -4.57
C GLN A 233 10.63 -20.89 -4.76
N GLY A 234 11.27 -19.83 -4.20
CA GLY A 234 12.73 -19.67 -4.23
C GLY A 234 13.32 -19.31 -5.60
N THR A 235 12.49 -18.88 -6.56
CA THR A 235 13.02 -18.40 -7.85
C THR A 235 13.78 -17.08 -7.68
N PRO A 236 14.82 -16.82 -8.50
CA PRO A 236 15.54 -15.55 -8.49
C PRO A 236 14.63 -14.33 -8.72
N LEU A 237 13.53 -14.53 -9.46
CA LEU A 237 12.56 -13.48 -9.73
C LEU A 237 11.76 -13.11 -8.46
N MET A 238 11.25 -14.11 -7.73
CA MET A 238 10.56 -13.90 -6.45
C MET A 238 11.47 -13.25 -5.42
N GLU A 239 12.72 -13.72 -5.31
CA GLU A 239 13.69 -13.12 -4.40
C GLU A 239 13.98 -11.65 -4.74
N ARG A 240 14.12 -11.35 -6.05
CA ARG A 240 14.32 -9.97 -6.52
C ARG A 240 13.11 -9.08 -6.20
N ALA A 241 11.90 -9.59 -6.39
CA ALA A 241 10.67 -8.88 -6.06
C ALA A 241 10.59 -8.53 -4.56
N VAL A 242 10.89 -9.49 -3.69
CA VAL A 242 10.94 -9.25 -2.23
C VAL A 242 12.07 -8.29 -1.86
N ARG A 243 13.26 -8.41 -2.49
CA ARG A 243 14.37 -7.47 -2.26
C ARG A 243 14.04 -6.04 -2.71
N ALA A 244 13.23 -5.85 -3.75
CA ALA A 244 12.79 -4.52 -4.16
C ALA A 244 11.91 -3.86 -3.07
N VAL A 245 11.01 -4.61 -2.46
CA VAL A 245 10.22 -4.13 -1.31
C VAL A 245 11.13 -3.84 -0.11
N ALA A 246 12.09 -4.72 0.19
CA ALA A 246 13.04 -4.51 1.29
C ALA A 246 13.86 -3.22 1.08
N SER A 247 14.39 -3.02 -0.13
CA SER A 247 15.13 -1.82 -0.49
C SER A 247 14.29 -0.56 -0.38
N LEU A 248 13.02 -0.60 -0.79
CA LEU A 248 12.09 0.51 -0.66
C LEU A 248 11.86 0.86 0.82
N GLU A 249 11.64 -0.14 1.68
CA GLU A 249 11.46 0.06 3.12
C GLU A 249 12.73 0.56 3.81
N GLU A 250 13.90 0.05 3.45
CA GLU A 250 15.17 0.49 4.00
C GLU A 250 15.49 1.94 3.62
N LEU A 251 15.27 2.33 2.35
CA LEU A 251 15.56 3.67 1.87
C LEU A 251 14.56 4.71 2.39
N PHE A 252 13.27 4.39 2.41
CA PHE A 252 12.20 5.39 2.58
C PHE A 252 11.20 5.07 3.70
N GLY A 253 11.21 3.88 4.29
CA GLY A 253 10.29 3.51 5.38
C GLY A 253 10.29 4.49 6.55
N PRO A 254 11.46 4.99 7.02
CA PRO A 254 11.52 6.03 8.05
C PRO A 254 10.89 7.37 7.64
N TRP A 255 10.81 7.66 6.32
CA TRP A 255 10.18 8.88 5.81
C TRP A 255 8.66 8.76 5.70
N ALA A 256 8.16 7.56 5.46
CA ALA A 256 6.73 7.27 5.40
C ALA A 256 6.10 7.14 6.81
N SER A 257 6.91 7.08 7.88
CA SER A 257 6.44 6.99 9.26
C SER A 257 6.70 8.30 10.00
N SER A 258 5.82 8.65 10.94
CA SER A 258 5.98 9.81 11.84
C SER A 258 7.02 9.59 12.96
N ASP A 259 7.77 8.50 12.94
CA ASP A 259 8.72 8.12 13.99
C ASP A 259 10.05 8.85 13.81
N GLU A 260 10.29 9.87 14.64
CA GLU A 260 11.52 10.69 14.62
C GLU A 260 12.76 9.92 15.06
N THR A 261 12.60 8.84 15.83
CA THR A 261 13.74 8.09 16.42
C THR A 261 14.56 7.38 15.34
N LEU A 262 13.91 6.88 14.30
CA LEU A 262 14.54 6.20 13.16
C LEU A 262 15.28 7.18 12.23
N THR A 263 14.96 8.46 12.31
CA THR A 263 15.51 9.51 11.44
C THR A 263 16.98 9.81 11.76
N LYS A 264 17.38 9.71 13.04
CA LYS A 264 18.72 10.06 13.48
C LYS A 264 19.80 9.08 12.98
N MET A 265 19.42 7.86 12.64
CA MET A 265 20.37 6.83 12.17
C MET A 265 20.71 6.91 10.67
N GLN A 266 19.95 7.68 9.86
CA GLN A 266 20.13 7.77 8.40
C GLN A 266 20.88 9.01 7.91
N ASN A 267 21.38 9.88 8.80
CA ASN A 267 22.04 11.14 8.42
C ASN A 267 23.36 10.98 7.62
N ALA A 268 23.81 9.77 7.32
CA ALA A 268 25.03 9.48 6.56
C ALA A 268 24.78 8.80 5.22
N SER A 269 23.54 8.79 4.69
CA SER A 269 23.22 8.06 3.48
C SER A 269 23.47 8.90 2.22
N SER A 270 23.79 8.20 1.12
CA SER A 270 23.86 8.72 -0.26
C SER A 270 22.62 9.50 -0.72
N LEU A 271 21.52 9.49 0.06
CA LEU A 271 20.25 10.18 -0.21
C LEU A 271 20.18 11.61 0.35
N GLY A 272 21.30 12.20 0.82
CA GLY A 272 21.32 13.54 1.43
C GLY A 272 20.60 14.62 0.63
N LEU A 273 20.73 14.58 -0.71
CA LEU A 273 20.07 15.51 -1.64
C LEU A 273 18.53 15.43 -1.60
N LEU A 274 17.97 14.27 -1.22
CA LEU A 274 16.53 14.03 -1.22
C LEU A 274 15.88 14.35 0.13
N GLN A 275 16.64 14.48 1.21
CA GLN A 275 16.13 14.62 2.58
C GLN A 275 15.22 15.84 2.76
N ARG A 276 15.45 16.92 2.03
CA ARG A 276 14.62 18.12 2.10
C ARG A 276 13.16 17.85 1.71
N TYR A 277 12.91 16.83 0.90
CA TYR A 277 11.55 16.46 0.45
C TYR A 277 10.81 15.51 1.40
N ARG A 278 11.46 15.03 2.46
CA ARG A 278 10.85 14.09 3.41
C ARG A 278 9.47 14.51 3.91
N PRO A 279 9.24 15.78 4.38
CA PRO A 279 7.91 16.17 4.85
C PRO A 279 6.85 16.19 3.75
N ALA A 280 7.24 16.52 2.52
CA ALA A 280 6.35 16.51 1.36
C ALA A 280 6.01 15.07 0.94
N LEU A 281 7.01 14.18 0.91
CA LEU A 281 6.84 12.76 0.60
C LEU A 281 6.01 12.03 1.66
N ALA A 282 6.18 12.33 2.95
CA ALA A 282 5.37 11.75 4.01
C ALA A 282 3.87 12.06 3.80
N ARG A 283 3.54 13.31 3.44
CA ARG A 283 2.15 13.70 3.12
C ARG A 283 1.65 13.05 1.84
N HIS A 284 2.47 13.02 0.79
CA HIS A 284 2.17 12.38 -0.49
C HIS A 284 1.85 10.89 -0.31
N TRP A 285 2.64 10.17 0.49
CA TRP A 285 2.44 8.74 0.74
C TRP A 285 1.30 8.41 1.71
N ALA A 286 0.89 9.37 2.53
CA ALA A 286 -0.29 9.21 3.40
C ALA A 286 -1.62 9.35 2.65
N GLU A 287 -1.61 9.81 1.39
CA GLU A 287 -2.81 9.90 0.56
C GLU A 287 -3.40 8.51 0.31
N GLU A 288 -4.73 8.39 0.47
CA GLU A 288 -5.45 7.16 0.15
C GLU A 288 -5.78 7.08 -1.34
N LEU A 289 -5.35 6.01 -1.99
CA LEU A 289 -5.73 5.69 -3.38
C LEU A 289 -7.09 4.99 -3.46
N SER A 290 -7.41 4.20 -2.44
CA SER A 290 -8.73 3.61 -2.21
C SER A 290 -8.96 3.44 -0.71
N SER A 291 -10.14 3.02 -0.30
CA SER A 291 -10.52 2.94 1.12
C SER A 291 -9.52 2.10 1.94
N GLY A 292 -8.78 2.77 2.81
CA GLY A 292 -7.76 2.16 3.68
C GLY A 292 -6.43 1.80 3.01
N HIS A 293 -6.27 2.06 1.70
CA HIS A 293 -5.04 1.76 0.98
C HIS A 293 -4.27 3.04 0.67
N THR A 294 -3.25 3.33 1.47
CA THR A 294 -2.41 4.50 1.24
C THR A 294 -1.47 4.30 0.04
N ARG A 295 -1.04 5.39 -0.54
CA ARG A 295 -0.07 5.43 -1.64
C ARG A 295 1.20 4.65 -1.31
N TRP A 296 1.72 4.75 -0.07
CA TRP A 296 2.88 3.98 0.39
C TRP A 296 2.67 2.46 0.31
N VAL A 297 1.50 1.98 0.70
CA VAL A 297 1.19 0.54 0.65
C VAL A 297 1.09 0.05 -0.79
N VAL A 298 0.44 0.82 -1.67
CA VAL A 298 0.32 0.46 -3.09
C VAL A 298 1.67 0.59 -3.81
N LEU A 299 2.55 1.50 -3.37
CA LEU A 299 3.93 1.58 -3.88
C LEU A 299 4.75 0.32 -3.55
N LYS A 300 4.55 -0.29 -2.37
CA LYS A 300 5.16 -1.60 -2.06
C LYS A 300 4.62 -2.72 -2.97
N LEU A 301 3.34 -2.67 -3.33
CA LEU A 301 2.80 -3.58 -4.34
C LEU A 301 3.45 -3.35 -5.70
N ALA A 302 3.63 -2.09 -6.11
CA ALA A 302 4.36 -1.74 -7.33
C ALA A 302 5.82 -2.23 -7.29
N ALA A 303 6.49 -2.17 -6.14
CA ALA A 303 7.85 -2.70 -5.97
C ALA A 303 7.90 -4.23 -6.14
N LEU A 304 6.91 -4.94 -5.56
CA LEU A 304 6.79 -6.39 -5.68
C LEU A 304 6.55 -6.83 -7.14
N LEU A 305 5.68 -6.12 -7.86
CA LEU A 305 5.30 -6.44 -9.24
C LEU A 305 6.31 -5.90 -10.27
N GLY A 306 7.03 -4.83 -9.96
CA GLY A 306 8.01 -4.19 -10.86
C GLY A 306 9.23 -5.06 -11.18
N ALA A 307 9.44 -6.16 -10.45
CA ALA A 307 10.43 -7.18 -10.79
C ALA A 307 10.02 -8.06 -11.98
N LEU A 308 8.72 -8.06 -12.37
CA LEU A 308 8.23 -8.84 -13.49
C LEU A 308 8.85 -8.34 -14.81
N PRO A 309 9.30 -9.25 -15.70
CA PRO A 309 9.76 -8.87 -17.03
C PRO A 309 8.57 -8.35 -17.87
N GLU A 310 8.80 -7.31 -18.67
CA GLU A 310 7.80 -6.69 -19.56
C GLU A 310 7.16 -7.70 -20.55
N THR A 311 7.88 -8.76 -20.86
CA THR A 311 7.46 -9.77 -21.83
C THR A 311 6.42 -10.76 -21.29
N LEU A 312 6.26 -10.88 -19.97
CA LEU A 312 5.40 -11.91 -19.36
C LEU A 312 3.97 -11.43 -19.09
N THR A 313 3.81 -10.21 -18.60
CA THR A 313 2.51 -9.60 -18.32
C THR A 313 2.68 -8.08 -18.11
N THR A 314 1.63 -7.31 -18.36
CA THR A 314 1.60 -5.94 -17.82
C THR A 314 1.25 -6.03 -16.33
N GLU A 315 1.95 -5.28 -15.51
CA GLU A 315 1.77 -5.23 -14.05
C GLU A 315 0.33 -4.89 -13.66
N GLY A 316 -0.33 -4.05 -14.46
CA GLY A 316 -1.75 -3.75 -14.32
C GLY A 316 -2.66 -4.96 -14.56
N GLN A 317 -2.23 -5.97 -15.32
CA GLN A 317 -3.00 -7.22 -15.44
C GLN A 317 -2.99 -7.99 -14.12
N VAL A 318 -1.84 -8.06 -13.43
CA VAL A 318 -1.75 -8.70 -12.11
C VAL A 318 -2.57 -7.94 -11.08
N ALA A 319 -2.43 -6.60 -11.02
CA ALA A 319 -3.22 -5.75 -10.12
C ALA A 319 -4.74 -5.87 -10.42
N ARG A 320 -5.13 -5.96 -11.69
CA ARG A 320 -6.52 -6.20 -12.11
C ARG A 320 -7.01 -7.58 -11.71
N ARG A 321 -6.18 -8.63 -11.88
CA ARG A 321 -6.48 -9.98 -11.40
C ARG A 321 -6.69 -10.00 -9.89
N LEU A 322 -5.88 -9.28 -9.13
CA LEU A 322 -6.02 -9.10 -7.69
C LEU A 322 -7.22 -8.19 -7.30
N ARG A 323 -8.04 -7.76 -8.26
CA ARG A 323 -9.22 -6.91 -7.98
C ARG A 323 -8.87 -5.57 -7.31
N CYS A 324 -7.70 -5.02 -7.60
CA CYS A 324 -7.38 -3.65 -7.22
C CYS A 324 -8.35 -2.64 -7.87
N SER A 325 -8.54 -1.50 -7.24
CA SER A 325 -9.36 -0.42 -7.80
C SER A 325 -8.73 0.15 -9.08
N GLY A 326 -9.54 0.79 -9.93
CA GLY A 326 -9.02 1.42 -11.15
C GLY A 326 -7.95 2.49 -10.88
N ARG A 327 -8.00 3.16 -9.72
CA ARG A 327 -6.98 4.15 -9.31
C ARG A 327 -5.69 3.47 -8.92
N GLU A 328 -5.74 2.38 -8.17
CA GLU A 328 -4.57 1.58 -7.79
C GLU A 328 -3.89 0.94 -9.00
N ILE A 329 -4.68 0.39 -9.95
CA ILE A 329 -4.14 -0.20 -11.17
C ILE A 329 -3.36 0.83 -11.97
N ARG A 330 -3.96 2.03 -12.21
CA ARG A 330 -3.27 3.11 -12.93
C ARG A 330 -2.02 3.57 -12.21
N PHE A 331 -2.07 3.67 -10.88
CA PHE A 331 -0.92 4.03 -10.07
C PHE A 331 0.22 3.01 -10.19
N VAL A 332 -0.07 1.71 -10.03
CA VAL A 332 0.92 0.63 -10.16
C VAL A 332 1.58 0.67 -11.53
N ASP A 333 0.78 0.74 -12.60
CA ASP A 333 1.28 0.80 -13.98
C ASP A 333 2.18 2.02 -14.19
N ALA A 334 1.72 3.20 -13.77
CA ALA A 334 2.45 4.45 -13.95
C ALA A 334 3.74 4.49 -13.11
N ALA A 335 3.71 4.06 -11.86
CA ALA A 335 4.90 4.05 -10.99
C ALA A 335 5.98 3.08 -11.52
N ILE A 336 5.59 1.90 -12.01
CA ILE A 336 6.54 0.94 -12.60
C ILE A 336 7.07 1.46 -13.95
N ALA A 337 6.23 2.03 -14.81
CA ALA A 337 6.66 2.64 -16.07
C ALA A 337 7.63 3.80 -15.83
N ALA A 338 7.35 4.64 -14.82
CA ALA A 338 8.20 5.73 -14.38
C ALA A 338 9.58 5.24 -13.91
N SER A 339 9.58 4.20 -13.07
CA SER A 339 10.81 3.57 -12.57
C SER A 339 11.66 3.01 -13.72
N ARG A 340 11.06 2.25 -14.63
CA ARG A 340 11.76 1.68 -15.80
C ARG A 340 12.33 2.76 -16.72
N ARG A 341 11.55 3.83 -16.97
CA ARG A 341 12.01 4.96 -17.78
C ARG A 341 13.23 5.63 -17.19
N LEU A 342 13.28 5.81 -15.87
CA LEU A 342 14.41 6.42 -15.19
C LEU A 342 15.63 5.47 -15.15
N LEU A 343 15.43 4.18 -14.91
CA LEU A 343 16.49 3.17 -14.99
C LEU A 343 17.07 3.07 -16.41
N ALA A 344 16.25 3.14 -17.45
CA ALA A 344 16.70 3.14 -18.84
C ALA A 344 17.45 4.43 -19.22
N TRP A 345 17.22 5.53 -18.51
CA TRP A 345 18.01 6.75 -18.67
C TRP A 345 19.46 6.53 -18.26
N GLY A 346 19.68 5.76 -17.19
CA GLY A 346 21.01 5.36 -16.71
C GLY A 346 21.87 6.54 -16.30
N ALA A 347 23.17 6.46 -16.56
CA ALA A 347 24.16 7.51 -16.28
C ALA A 347 24.26 8.59 -17.39
N ARG A 348 23.26 8.69 -18.27
CA ARG A 348 23.18 9.80 -19.24
C ARG A 348 23.03 11.10 -18.46
N GLY A 349 23.67 12.17 -18.88
CA GLY A 349 23.73 13.46 -18.19
C GLY A 349 22.41 13.94 -17.56
N GLU A 350 22.35 15.16 -17.05
CA GLU A 350 21.18 15.72 -16.37
C GLU A 350 19.89 15.64 -17.20
N LEU A 351 18.74 15.53 -16.51
CA LEU A 351 17.43 15.60 -17.15
C LEU A 351 17.16 17.04 -17.59
N GLY A 352 17.10 17.28 -18.89
CA GLY A 352 16.70 18.59 -19.41
C GLY A 352 15.21 18.90 -19.16
N PRO A 353 14.82 20.20 -19.21
CA PRO A 353 13.45 20.65 -18.92
C PRO A 353 12.35 19.89 -19.70
N VAL A 354 12.58 19.63 -20.99
CA VAL A 354 11.62 18.88 -21.83
C VAL A 354 11.50 17.42 -21.40
N ALA A 355 12.59 16.79 -20.96
CA ALA A 355 12.55 15.41 -20.48
C ALA A 355 11.74 15.31 -19.19
N ILE A 356 11.92 16.27 -18.27
CA ILE A 356 11.13 16.39 -17.03
C ILE A 356 9.65 16.63 -17.34
N TYR A 357 9.35 17.58 -18.23
CA TYR A 357 7.98 17.87 -18.65
C TYR A 357 7.27 16.62 -19.21
N ARG A 358 7.93 15.94 -20.18
CA ARG A 358 7.38 14.72 -20.80
C ARG A 358 7.22 13.58 -19.78
N TYR A 359 8.13 13.48 -18.82
CA TYR A 359 8.05 12.47 -17.77
C TYR A 359 6.76 12.63 -16.95
N PHE A 360 6.49 13.83 -16.42
CA PHE A 360 5.30 14.07 -15.61
C PHE A 360 4.00 14.19 -16.43
N ARG A 361 4.06 14.70 -17.66
CA ARG A 361 2.89 14.68 -18.55
C ARG A 361 2.35 13.27 -18.78
N ASP A 362 3.23 12.28 -18.92
CA ASP A 362 2.87 10.91 -19.23
C ASP A 362 2.52 10.10 -17.97
N LEU A 363 3.06 10.48 -16.80
CA LEU A 363 3.06 9.67 -15.58
C LEU A 363 2.37 10.35 -14.39
N ASP A 364 2.05 11.63 -14.54
CA ASP A 364 1.42 12.45 -13.50
C ASP A 364 2.17 12.36 -12.15
N ASP A 365 1.45 12.42 -11.04
CA ASP A 365 1.99 12.36 -9.67
C ASP A 365 2.64 11.01 -9.34
N ALA A 366 2.27 9.92 -10.02
CA ALA A 366 2.92 8.62 -9.90
C ALA A 366 4.39 8.65 -10.39
N GLY A 367 4.79 9.66 -11.15
CA GLY A 367 6.17 9.92 -11.53
C GLY A 367 7.08 10.14 -10.32
N VAL A 368 6.58 10.78 -9.26
CA VAL A 368 7.30 10.94 -7.97
C VAL A 368 7.62 9.58 -7.36
N ASP A 369 6.59 8.74 -7.27
CA ASP A 369 6.71 7.39 -6.69
C ASP A 369 7.62 6.49 -7.52
N GLY A 370 7.51 6.57 -8.84
CA GLY A 370 8.34 5.80 -9.75
C GLY A 370 9.82 6.21 -9.72
N ALA A 371 10.11 7.50 -9.52
CA ALA A 371 11.49 7.96 -9.35
C ALA A 371 12.13 7.35 -8.10
N LEU A 372 11.40 7.30 -6.98
CA LEU A 372 11.87 6.68 -5.74
C LEU A 372 11.91 5.15 -5.84
N LEU A 373 10.94 4.55 -6.52
CA LEU A 373 10.92 3.12 -6.82
C LEU A 373 12.14 2.68 -7.66
N SER A 374 12.63 3.53 -8.58
CA SER A 374 13.81 3.22 -9.39
C SER A 374 15.07 3.01 -8.53
N LEU A 375 15.24 3.79 -7.45
CA LEU A 375 16.32 3.61 -6.49
C LEU A 375 16.21 2.26 -5.77
N ALA A 376 15.00 1.90 -5.32
CA ALA A 376 14.79 0.63 -4.64
C ALA A 376 15.01 -0.59 -5.56
N VAL A 377 14.54 -0.52 -6.80
CA VAL A 377 14.71 -1.58 -7.80
C VAL A 377 16.19 -1.72 -8.18
N HIS A 378 16.89 -0.61 -8.43
CA HIS A 378 18.32 -0.63 -8.73
C HIS A 378 19.11 -1.28 -7.60
N ARG A 379 18.89 -0.84 -6.36
CA ARG A 379 19.55 -1.39 -5.17
C ARG A 379 19.29 -2.89 -4.99
N ALA A 380 18.07 -3.34 -5.29
CA ALA A 380 17.72 -4.76 -5.22
C ALA A 380 18.43 -5.63 -6.26
N GLN A 381 18.85 -5.04 -7.39
CA GLN A 381 19.56 -5.71 -8.48
C GLN A 381 21.08 -5.73 -8.26
N MET A 382 21.66 -4.71 -7.67
CA MET A 382 23.10 -4.47 -7.60
C MET A 382 23.76 -4.89 -6.27
N GLU A 383 23.14 -5.76 -5.50
CA GLU A 383 23.71 -6.29 -4.23
C GLU A 383 24.34 -5.23 -3.32
N LYS A 384 23.70 -4.05 -3.21
CA LYS A 384 24.07 -2.91 -2.32
C LYS A 384 25.26 -2.05 -2.77
N ASP A 385 25.66 -2.05 -4.02
CA ASP A 385 26.68 -1.10 -4.49
C ASP A 385 26.11 0.31 -4.67
N GLU A 386 26.07 1.07 -3.56
CA GLU A 386 25.68 2.48 -3.52
C GLU A 386 26.83 3.45 -3.89
N THR A 387 27.97 2.92 -4.27
CA THR A 387 29.14 3.73 -4.64
C THR A 387 29.28 3.88 -6.15
N SER A 388 28.46 3.20 -6.94
CA SER A 388 28.53 3.24 -8.38
C SER A 388 28.14 4.61 -8.96
N GLU A 389 28.76 4.98 -10.08
CA GLU A 389 28.41 6.19 -10.84
C GLU A 389 26.92 6.18 -11.25
N THR A 390 26.39 4.99 -11.57
CA THR A 390 24.99 4.80 -11.92
C THR A 390 24.05 5.13 -10.74
N TRP A 391 24.42 4.73 -9.51
CA TRP A 391 23.66 5.08 -8.32
C TRP A 391 23.64 6.59 -8.10
N ALA A 392 24.80 7.23 -8.15
CA ALA A 392 24.90 8.69 -7.96
C ALA A 392 24.08 9.46 -9.01
N ALA A 393 24.13 9.03 -10.28
CA ALA A 393 23.34 9.62 -11.36
C ALA A 393 21.83 9.43 -11.09
N LEU A 394 21.40 8.24 -10.67
CA LEU A 394 20.00 7.93 -10.39
C LEU A 394 19.45 8.77 -9.22
N VAL A 395 20.24 8.95 -8.15
CA VAL A 395 19.89 9.85 -7.02
C VAL A 395 19.80 11.31 -7.52
N GLY A 396 20.72 11.75 -8.37
CA GLY A 396 20.70 13.08 -8.99
C GLY A 396 19.43 13.30 -9.82
N HIS A 397 19.11 12.38 -10.72
CA HIS A 397 17.89 12.45 -11.54
C HIS A 397 16.62 12.44 -10.68
N THR A 398 16.56 11.57 -9.65
CA THR A 398 15.45 11.57 -8.69
C THR A 398 15.33 12.94 -8.01
N GLY A 399 16.45 13.53 -7.59
CA GLY A 399 16.47 14.88 -7.02
C GLY A 399 15.94 15.96 -7.96
N GLN A 400 16.29 15.90 -9.25
CA GLN A 400 15.78 16.81 -10.27
C GLN A 400 14.26 16.66 -10.46
N LEU A 401 13.75 15.43 -10.50
CA LEU A 401 12.31 15.15 -10.61
C LEU A 401 11.53 15.64 -9.37
N LEU A 402 12.04 15.38 -8.16
CA LEU A 402 11.42 15.88 -6.94
C LEU A 402 11.43 17.42 -6.87
N ASN A 403 12.52 18.05 -7.30
CA ASN A 403 12.59 19.50 -7.38
C ASN A 403 11.57 20.07 -8.37
N ALA A 404 11.43 19.45 -9.54
CA ALA A 404 10.44 19.86 -10.53
C ALA A 404 9.01 19.75 -9.99
N TRP A 405 8.70 18.66 -9.28
CA TRP A 405 7.35 18.42 -8.76
C TRP A 405 7.00 19.31 -7.56
N PHE A 406 7.88 19.40 -6.57
CA PHE A 406 7.57 20.10 -5.32
C PHE A 406 7.90 21.59 -5.32
N ASP A 407 8.92 22.00 -6.07
CA ASP A 407 9.42 23.38 -6.02
C ASP A 407 9.21 24.16 -7.33
N GLN A 408 9.09 23.49 -8.48
CA GLN A 408 9.08 24.14 -9.80
C GLN A 408 7.89 23.68 -10.69
N GLN A 409 6.80 23.21 -10.08
CA GLN A 409 5.66 22.65 -10.82
C GLN A 409 5.11 23.62 -11.88
N ALA A 410 4.90 24.89 -11.52
CA ALA A 410 4.39 25.92 -12.42
C ALA A 410 5.39 26.33 -13.56
N ILE A 411 6.63 25.85 -13.50
CA ILE A 411 7.64 26.16 -14.51
C ILE A 411 7.89 24.96 -15.41
N LEU A 412 8.07 23.77 -14.82
CA LEU A 412 8.56 22.59 -15.52
C LEU A 412 7.48 21.54 -15.80
N ILE A 413 6.34 21.58 -15.12
CA ILE A 413 5.31 20.53 -15.22
C ILE A 413 4.02 21.09 -15.81
N ASP A 414 3.46 22.12 -15.18
CA ASP A 414 2.21 22.75 -15.64
C ASP A 414 2.40 24.27 -15.74
N PRO A 415 3.19 24.75 -16.74
CA PRO A 415 3.38 26.17 -16.98
C PRO A 415 2.05 26.82 -17.37
N PRO A 416 1.82 28.11 -17.04
CA PRO A 416 0.60 28.84 -17.37
C PRO A 416 0.30 28.76 -18.86
N GLN A 417 -0.97 28.57 -19.20
CA GLN A 417 -1.39 28.47 -20.59
C GLN A 417 -1.26 29.84 -21.30
N LEU A 418 -0.35 29.94 -22.27
CA LEU A 418 -0.16 31.16 -23.05
C LEU A 418 -1.18 31.32 -24.20
N LEU A 419 -1.53 30.23 -24.85
CA LEU A 419 -2.51 30.18 -25.92
C LEU A 419 -3.40 28.95 -25.74
N SER A 420 -4.68 29.10 -26.02
CA SER A 420 -5.66 28.00 -26.05
C SER A 420 -5.76 27.38 -27.44
N GLY A 421 -6.40 26.20 -27.55
CA GLY A 421 -6.74 25.62 -28.87
C GLY A 421 -7.63 26.55 -29.69
N HIS A 422 -8.50 27.32 -29.02
CA HIS A 422 -9.36 28.31 -29.69
C HIS A 422 -8.55 29.44 -30.33
N ASP A 423 -7.51 29.94 -29.65
CA ASP A 423 -6.62 30.96 -30.16
C ASP A 423 -5.88 30.46 -31.41
N LEU A 424 -5.46 29.19 -31.46
CA LEU A 424 -4.80 28.59 -32.61
C LEU A 424 -5.75 28.54 -33.82
N LEU A 425 -7.02 28.20 -33.60
CA LEU A 425 -8.02 28.15 -34.64
C LEU A 425 -8.34 29.54 -35.22
N GLN A 426 -8.46 30.57 -34.35
CA GLN A 426 -8.85 31.92 -34.76
C GLN A 426 -7.67 32.77 -35.24
N ILE A 427 -6.51 32.75 -34.55
CA ILE A 427 -5.41 33.66 -34.81
C ILE A 427 -4.42 33.10 -35.83
N LEU A 428 -4.26 31.78 -35.84
CA LEU A 428 -3.30 31.08 -36.71
C LEU A 428 -3.99 30.34 -37.87
N GLU A 429 -5.33 30.39 -37.92
CA GLU A 429 -6.15 29.76 -38.97
C GLU A 429 -5.86 28.26 -39.15
N VAL A 430 -5.44 27.58 -38.07
CA VAL A 430 -5.19 26.13 -38.07
C VAL A 430 -6.52 25.39 -38.14
N LYS A 431 -6.60 24.34 -38.95
CA LYS A 431 -7.83 23.52 -39.03
C LYS A 431 -8.04 22.70 -37.75
N PRO A 432 -9.29 22.51 -37.28
CA PRO A 432 -9.59 21.61 -36.19
C PRO A 432 -9.05 20.20 -36.49
N GLY A 433 -8.29 19.64 -35.53
CA GLY A 433 -7.72 18.30 -35.69
C GLY A 433 -6.51 18.03 -34.77
N PRO A 434 -5.84 16.89 -34.96
CA PRO A 434 -4.69 16.48 -34.16
C PRO A 434 -3.52 17.48 -34.18
N GLU A 435 -3.41 18.27 -35.25
CA GLU A 435 -2.38 19.29 -35.44
C GLU A 435 -2.42 20.36 -34.33
N VAL A 436 -3.63 20.76 -33.89
CA VAL A 436 -3.79 21.71 -32.78
C VAL A 436 -3.16 21.17 -31.51
N GLY A 437 -3.36 19.89 -31.21
CA GLY A 437 -2.75 19.23 -30.05
C GLY A 437 -1.22 19.19 -30.15
N GLN A 438 -0.68 18.91 -31.33
CA GLN A 438 0.77 18.88 -31.57
C GLN A 438 1.41 20.26 -31.44
N LEU A 439 0.74 21.31 -31.91
CA LEU A 439 1.21 22.68 -31.78
C LEU A 439 1.18 23.15 -30.32
N LEU A 440 0.11 22.83 -29.55
CA LEU A 440 0.04 23.14 -28.12
C LEU A 440 1.12 22.40 -27.34
N GLN A 441 1.38 21.15 -27.67
CA GLN A 441 2.47 20.38 -27.04
C GLN A 441 3.83 21.00 -27.35
N ALA A 442 4.10 21.36 -28.61
CA ALA A 442 5.34 22.00 -28.99
C ALA A 442 5.53 23.36 -28.28
N LEU A 443 4.44 24.10 -28.09
CA LEU A 443 4.45 25.35 -27.35
C LEU A 443 4.78 25.12 -25.88
N ARG A 444 4.18 24.10 -25.23
CA ARG A 444 4.50 23.73 -23.83
C ARG A 444 5.97 23.34 -23.67
N GLU A 445 6.51 22.56 -24.62
CA GLU A 445 7.92 22.19 -24.61
C GLU A 445 8.85 23.40 -24.78
N ALA A 446 8.47 24.39 -25.58
CA ALA A 446 9.21 25.64 -25.72
C ALA A 446 9.12 26.52 -24.46
N GLN A 447 7.97 26.52 -23.76
CA GLN A 447 7.80 27.22 -22.49
C GLN A 447 8.72 26.67 -21.40
N VAL A 448 8.73 25.35 -21.18
CA VAL A 448 9.57 24.74 -20.15
C VAL A 448 11.06 24.89 -20.43
N GLN A 449 11.45 25.15 -21.70
CA GLN A 449 12.82 25.51 -22.08
C GLN A 449 13.15 27.00 -21.85
N GLY A 450 12.13 27.81 -21.52
CA GLY A 450 12.30 29.27 -21.39
C GLY A 450 12.42 30.01 -22.73
N LEU A 451 12.11 29.35 -23.86
CA LEU A 451 12.18 29.96 -25.18
C LEU A 451 10.97 30.88 -25.47
N VAL A 452 9.88 30.66 -24.73
CA VAL A 452 8.61 31.37 -24.90
C VAL A 452 8.00 31.62 -23.52
N ASN A 453 7.75 32.89 -23.19
CA ASN A 453 7.25 33.29 -21.87
C ASN A 453 5.99 34.17 -21.93
N THR A 454 5.66 34.68 -23.11
CA THR A 454 4.52 35.59 -23.33
C THR A 454 3.61 35.09 -24.48
N PRO A 455 2.33 35.48 -24.49
CA PRO A 455 1.42 35.15 -25.61
C PRO A 455 1.93 35.64 -26.97
N SER A 456 2.62 36.79 -27.02
CA SER A 456 3.20 37.33 -28.26
C SER A 456 4.33 36.45 -28.78
N GLU A 457 5.27 36.03 -27.92
CA GLU A 457 6.34 35.10 -28.25
C GLU A 457 5.78 33.73 -28.68
N ALA A 458 4.71 33.28 -28.03
CA ALA A 458 4.01 32.04 -28.39
C ALA A 458 3.45 32.07 -29.82
N LEU A 459 2.80 33.17 -30.22
CA LEU A 459 2.29 33.37 -31.56
C LEU A 459 3.43 33.40 -32.60
N GLU A 460 4.52 34.10 -32.30
CA GLU A 460 5.67 34.17 -33.20
C GLU A 460 6.33 32.79 -33.37
N TYR A 461 6.52 32.06 -32.27
CA TYR A 461 7.07 30.69 -32.28
C TYR A 461 6.24 29.75 -33.13
N LEU A 462 4.91 29.75 -32.94
CA LEU A 462 4.03 28.87 -33.68
C LEU A 462 3.92 29.26 -35.18
N ARG A 463 3.91 30.56 -35.52
CA ARG A 463 3.95 31.01 -36.90
C ARG A 463 5.20 30.55 -37.65
N LYS A 464 6.38 30.63 -36.99
CA LYS A 464 7.63 30.11 -37.56
C LYS A 464 7.55 28.60 -37.79
N ARG A 465 6.99 27.86 -36.85
CA ARG A 465 6.87 26.40 -36.92
C ARG A 465 5.91 25.96 -38.04
N ILE A 466 4.76 26.58 -38.15
CA ILE A 466 3.77 26.30 -39.22
C ILE A 466 4.39 26.59 -40.61
N ARG A 467 5.09 27.73 -40.77
CA ARG A 467 5.78 28.07 -42.04
C ARG A 467 6.91 27.10 -42.38
N GLY A 468 7.69 26.63 -41.36
CA GLY A 468 8.75 25.65 -41.54
C GLY A 468 8.24 24.28 -41.94
N GLN A 469 7.09 23.85 -41.44
CA GLN A 469 6.42 22.62 -41.87
C GLN A 469 5.90 22.70 -43.30
N ALA A 470 5.41 23.88 -43.74
CA ALA A 470 4.98 24.11 -45.11
C ALA A 470 6.16 24.16 -46.13
N SER A 471 7.39 24.45 -45.64
CA SER A 471 8.60 24.54 -46.46
C SER A 471 9.44 23.26 -46.54
N GLY A 472 9.00 22.17 -45.89
CA GLY A 472 9.70 20.86 -45.91
C GLY A 472 11.08 20.81 -45.20
N THR A 473 11.48 21.87 -44.49
CA THR A 473 12.71 21.95 -43.74
C THR A 473 12.41 21.84 -42.21
N LEU A 474 12.39 20.60 -41.70
CA LEU A 474 12.48 20.37 -40.27
C LEU A 474 13.89 20.75 -39.77
N PRO A 475 14.05 21.59 -38.76
CA PRO A 475 15.32 21.67 -38.06
C PRO A 475 15.54 20.36 -37.32
N ASP A 476 16.56 19.63 -37.75
CA ASP A 476 17.09 18.42 -37.11
C ASP A 476 17.44 18.71 -35.64
N THR A 477 16.63 18.25 -34.71
CA THR A 477 16.96 18.30 -33.29
C THR A 477 18.02 17.23 -33.02
N GLY A 478 19.26 17.64 -33.14
CA GLY A 478 20.52 17.00 -32.88
C GLY A 478 20.54 15.66 -32.13
N ALA A 479 20.67 14.60 -32.90
CA ALA A 479 21.33 13.38 -32.51
C ALA A 479 22.51 13.12 -33.48
N GLN A 480 23.56 13.90 -33.36
CA GLN A 480 24.86 13.55 -33.97
C GLN A 480 25.74 12.88 -32.92
N GLY A 481 25.57 11.59 -32.76
CA GLY A 481 26.62 10.73 -32.25
C GLY A 481 27.64 10.49 -33.38
N GLN A 482 28.76 11.14 -33.29
CA GLN A 482 29.91 10.89 -34.20
C GLN A 482 30.46 9.47 -33.94
N HIS A 483 30.16 8.57 -34.87
CA HIS A 483 31.03 7.44 -35.14
C HIS A 483 32.11 7.91 -36.10
N LYS A 484 33.35 8.02 -35.64
CA LYS A 484 34.56 7.90 -36.45
C LYS A 484 35.67 7.17 -35.70
N ARG A 485 35.99 6.00 -36.26
CA ARG A 485 37.21 5.17 -36.22
C ARG A 485 37.67 4.66 -34.87
#